data_eaeff0c9678c6d7a68f4798953b9cd44
#
_entry.id   eaeff0c9678c6d7a68f4798953b9cd44
#
_cell.length_a   1.000
_cell.length_b   1.000
_cell.length_c   1.000
_cell.angle_alpha   90.00
_cell.angle_beta   90.00
_cell.angle_gamma   90.00
#
_symmetry.space_group_name_H-M   'P 1'
#
loop_
_entity.id
_entity.type
_entity.pdbx_description
1 polymer ?
#
loop_
_entity_poly.entity_id
_entity_poly.type
_entity_poly.pdbx_seq_one_letter_code
_entity_poly.pdbx_strand_id
1 'polypeptide(L)'
;MLTDALARFPRLELITASTPLERLPRLSRHLGRDIWIKRDDLTPLALGGNKARKLEYLGAEALAEGADVLVTAGAIQSNHVRQTAALAARLGLGCLALLENPLGTSEGNYLGNGNRLLLDLFGCEIEAVANLDSADELLQAAAERLRGAGRKPYVVPIGGSNALGALGYVRAGLELAEQMHGTGEDFAAVVLASGSAGTHSGLALALDYARPGSRVVGVTVSRPEVTQRPKVEGLLQRTADLLGVEVPAELRIELWDQYFVPRYGEPNAGTLAAIRLLAEQEGVLLDPVYTGKAFAGLLDGIARGTFPGQGPLLLLHTGGAPALFAYYPWSLDAESHIP
;
A
#
# COMPACT_ATOMS: atom_id res chain seq x y z
N MET A 1 0.12 -18.88 19.06
CA MET A 1 0.91 -17.69 18.67
C MET A 1 0.32 -17.05 17.42
N LEU A 2 0.72 -15.83 17.03
CA LEU A 2 0.17 -15.14 15.86
C LEU A 2 0.37 -15.92 14.55
N THR A 3 1.49 -16.62 14.41
CA THR A 3 1.78 -17.51 13.27
C THR A 3 0.76 -18.64 13.14
N ASP A 4 0.38 -19.28 14.25
CA ASP A 4 -0.60 -20.39 14.23
C ASP A 4 -2.01 -19.86 13.91
N ALA A 5 -2.33 -18.65 14.39
CA ALA A 5 -3.58 -17.99 14.05
C ALA A 5 -3.68 -17.70 12.54
N LEU A 6 -2.59 -17.22 11.92
CA LEU A 6 -2.51 -16.98 10.48
C LEU A 6 -2.63 -18.27 9.65
N ALA A 7 -2.05 -19.38 10.12
CA ALA A 7 -2.07 -20.65 9.40
C ALA A 7 -3.48 -21.22 9.17
N ARG A 8 -4.49 -20.74 9.90
CA ARG A 8 -5.89 -21.14 9.73
C ARG A 8 -6.53 -20.56 8.46
N PHE A 9 -5.93 -19.53 7.87
CA PHE A 9 -6.50 -18.83 6.72
C PHE A 9 -5.82 -19.28 5.43
N PRO A 10 -6.58 -19.87 4.48
CA PRO A 10 -6.06 -20.20 3.16
C PRO A 10 -5.51 -18.97 2.44
N ARG A 11 -4.44 -19.14 1.70
CA ARG A 11 -3.89 -18.10 0.86
C ARG A 11 -3.36 -18.66 -0.45
N LEU A 12 -3.31 -17.82 -1.47
CA LEU A 12 -2.57 -18.11 -2.68
C LEU A 12 -1.07 -17.97 -2.43
N GLU A 13 -0.26 -18.76 -3.11
CA GLU A 13 1.20 -18.63 -3.05
C GLU A 13 1.71 -17.72 -4.18
N LEU A 14 1.38 -16.42 -4.10
CA LEU A 14 1.91 -15.43 -5.04
C LEU A 14 3.35 -15.05 -4.68
N ILE A 15 3.63 -14.92 -3.40
CA ILE A 15 4.93 -14.51 -2.84
C ILE A 15 5.55 -15.74 -2.18
N THR A 16 6.51 -16.35 -2.86
CA THR A 16 7.17 -17.62 -2.46
C THR A 16 8.44 -17.41 -1.66
N ALA A 17 9.00 -16.20 -1.66
CA ALA A 17 10.19 -15.84 -0.89
C ALA A 17 9.98 -14.48 -0.22
N SER A 18 10.66 -14.26 0.91
CA SER A 18 10.66 -12.96 1.58
C SER A 18 11.17 -11.86 0.66
N THR A 19 10.52 -10.70 0.65
CA THR A 19 11.05 -9.55 -0.08
C THR A 19 12.33 -9.04 0.61
N PRO A 20 13.27 -8.46 -0.15
CA PRO A 20 14.54 -8.00 0.44
C PRO A 20 14.36 -6.96 1.54
N LEU A 21 15.18 -7.05 2.57
CA LEU A 21 15.47 -5.99 3.52
C LEU A 21 16.91 -5.54 3.25
N GLU A 22 17.09 -4.30 2.78
CA GLU A 22 18.34 -3.78 2.27
C GLU A 22 18.78 -2.53 3.02
N ARG A 23 20.07 -2.41 3.35
CA ARG A 23 20.65 -1.15 3.81
C ARG A 23 20.91 -0.25 2.61
N LEU A 24 20.65 1.04 2.73
CA LEU A 24 20.88 2.05 1.70
C LEU A 24 22.17 2.85 2.00
N PRO A 25 23.34 2.38 1.56
CA PRO A 25 24.63 2.88 2.09
C PRO A 25 24.98 4.31 1.63
N ARG A 26 24.59 4.71 0.43
CA ARG A 26 24.88 6.07 -0.06
C ARG A 26 23.94 7.08 0.59
N LEU A 27 22.65 6.73 0.69
CA LEU A 27 21.66 7.54 1.38
C LEU A 27 21.98 7.67 2.87
N SER A 28 22.40 6.57 3.51
CA SER A 28 22.81 6.57 4.93
C SER A 28 23.96 7.55 5.19
N ARG A 29 24.98 7.55 4.33
CA ARG A 29 26.09 8.53 4.44
C ARG A 29 25.62 9.95 4.20
N HIS A 30 24.73 10.15 3.24
CA HIS A 30 24.19 11.49 2.92
C HIS A 30 23.41 12.08 4.08
N LEU A 31 22.60 11.25 4.77
CA LEU A 31 21.75 11.68 5.89
C LEU A 31 22.42 11.62 7.26
N GLY A 32 23.62 11.03 7.37
CA GLY A 32 24.29 10.79 8.65
C GLY A 32 23.52 9.83 9.58
N ARG A 33 22.66 8.98 9.03
CA ARG A 33 21.80 8.01 9.75
C ARG A 33 21.64 6.73 8.93
N ASP A 34 21.69 5.57 9.56
CA ASP A 34 21.45 4.32 8.87
C ASP A 34 20.00 4.20 8.39
N ILE A 35 19.85 4.06 7.07
CA ILE A 35 18.57 3.91 6.40
C ILE A 35 18.50 2.53 5.75
N TRP A 36 17.41 1.85 6.01
CA TRP A 36 17.06 0.55 5.43
C TRP A 36 15.76 0.65 4.65
N ILE A 37 15.58 -0.27 3.71
CA ILE A 37 14.36 -0.35 2.91
C ILE A 37 13.86 -1.79 2.84
N LYS A 38 12.57 -1.98 3.11
CA LYS A 38 11.85 -3.25 2.85
C LYS A 38 11.21 -3.17 1.48
N ARG A 39 11.60 -4.07 0.56
CA ARG A 39 11.33 -4.02 -0.87
C ARG A 39 10.04 -4.74 -1.28
N ASP A 40 8.88 -4.32 -0.78
CA ASP A 40 7.59 -4.86 -1.23
C ASP A 40 7.19 -4.38 -2.65
N ASP A 41 7.93 -3.43 -3.22
CA ASP A 41 7.89 -3.11 -4.64
C ASP A 41 8.36 -4.27 -5.53
N LEU A 42 9.11 -5.22 -5.01
CA LEU A 42 9.63 -6.40 -5.72
C LEU A 42 8.75 -7.65 -5.57
N THR A 43 7.53 -7.54 -5.04
CA THR A 43 6.59 -8.67 -5.06
C THR A 43 6.27 -9.09 -6.49
N PRO A 44 6.09 -10.41 -6.79
CA PRO A 44 6.15 -10.92 -8.17
C PRO A 44 4.83 -10.80 -8.96
N LEU A 45 4.00 -9.78 -8.71
CA LEU A 45 2.72 -9.60 -9.43
C LEU A 45 2.67 -8.23 -10.12
N ALA A 46 2.70 -8.21 -11.44
CA ALA A 46 2.46 -7.04 -12.26
C ALA A 46 3.23 -5.79 -11.80
N LEU A 47 4.55 -5.83 -11.84
CA LEU A 47 5.47 -4.78 -11.38
C LEU A 47 5.39 -4.48 -9.87
N GLY A 48 5.01 -5.48 -9.09
CA GLY A 48 5.14 -5.47 -7.65
C GLY A 48 4.20 -4.54 -6.88
N GLY A 49 4.35 -4.59 -5.58
CA GLY A 49 3.65 -3.73 -4.62
C GLY A 49 2.89 -4.48 -3.53
N ASN A 50 2.57 -3.77 -2.48
CA ASN A 50 1.98 -4.26 -1.24
C ASN A 50 0.63 -4.99 -1.39
N LYS A 51 -0.08 -4.77 -2.50
CA LYS A 51 -1.41 -5.36 -2.69
C LYS A 51 -1.33 -6.86 -2.96
N ALA A 52 -0.23 -7.36 -3.55
CA ALA A 52 -0.02 -8.78 -3.75
C ALA A 52 -0.15 -9.58 -2.45
N ARG A 53 0.39 -9.06 -1.32
CA ARG A 53 0.27 -9.69 -0.01
C ARG A 53 -1.17 -9.84 0.47
N LYS A 54 -1.99 -8.82 0.25
CA LYS A 54 -3.42 -8.81 0.62
C LYS A 54 -4.23 -9.71 -0.31
N LEU A 55 -3.89 -9.67 -1.59
CA LEU A 55 -4.55 -10.45 -2.62
C LEU A 55 -4.27 -11.96 -2.52
N GLU A 56 -3.22 -12.38 -1.82
CA GLU A 56 -3.03 -13.80 -1.49
C GLU A 56 -4.23 -14.36 -0.71
N TYR A 57 -4.74 -13.61 0.27
CA TYR A 57 -5.88 -14.04 1.09
C TYR A 57 -7.22 -13.80 0.39
N LEU A 58 -7.42 -12.60 -0.16
CA LEU A 58 -8.66 -12.25 -0.85
C LEU A 58 -8.90 -13.11 -2.11
N GLY A 59 -7.83 -13.43 -2.84
CA GLY A 59 -7.92 -14.30 -4.00
C GLY A 59 -8.24 -15.75 -3.63
N ALA A 60 -7.71 -16.24 -2.50
CA ALA A 60 -8.03 -17.57 -2.00
C ALA A 60 -9.50 -17.67 -1.60
N GLU A 61 -10.05 -16.65 -0.90
CA GLU A 61 -11.47 -16.59 -0.56
C GLU A 61 -12.35 -16.51 -1.82
N ALA A 62 -12.00 -15.64 -2.78
CA ALA A 62 -12.72 -15.53 -4.05
C ALA A 62 -12.83 -16.88 -4.78
N LEU A 63 -11.74 -17.64 -4.85
CA LEU A 63 -11.75 -18.98 -5.46
C LEU A 63 -12.59 -19.97 -4.64
N ALA A 64 -12.52 -19.93 -3.32
CA ALA A 64 -13.31 -20.80 -2.43
C ALA A 64 -14.82 -20.54 -2.57
N GLU A 65 -15.23 -19.29 -2.83
CA GLU A 65 -16.62 -18.91 -3.11
C GLU A 65 -17.04 -19.21 -4.56
N GLY A 66 -16.10 -19.67 -5.39
CA GLY A 66 -16.37 -20.00 -6.80
C GLY A 66 -16.62 -18.75 -7.66
N ALA A 67 -15.98 -17.62 -7.30
CA ALA A 67 -16.08 -16.40 -8.08
C ALA A 67 -15.55 -16.58 -9.51
N ASP A 68 -16.18 -15.92 -10.48
CA ASP A 68 -15.75 -15.86 -11.87
C ASP A 68 -15.33 -14.44 -12.31
N VAL A 69 -15.54 -13.46 -11.45
CA VAL A 69 -15.16 -12.06 -11.67
C VAL A 69 -14.81 -11.36 -10.37
N LEU A 70 -13.69 -10.61 -10.36
CA LEU A 70 -13.33 -9.73 -9.27
C LEU A 70 -13.86 -8.32 -9.55
N VAL A 71 -14.50 -7.71 -8.55
CA VAL A 71 -15.02 -6.33 -8.64
C VAL A 71 -14.27 -5.45 -7.67
N THR A 72 -13.72 -4.34 -8.12
CA THR A 72 -12.99 -3.42 -7.25
C THR A 72 -13.12 -1.97 -7.69
N ALA A 73 -12.59 -1.04 -6.90
CA ALA A 73 -12.60 0.39 -7.20
C ALA A 73 -11.30 1.08 -6.81
N GLY A 74 -11.06 2.24 -7.43
CA GLY A 74 -9.92 3.09 -7.11
C GLY A 74 -9.76 4.26 -8.07
N ALA A 75 -8.74 5.09 -7.83
CA ALA A 75 -8.37 6.13 -8.78
C ALA A 75 -7.82 5.53 -10.10
N ILE A 76 -7.86 6.30 -11.17
CA ILE A 76 -7.30 5.90 -12.49
C ILE A 76 -5.88 5.34 -12.36
N GLN A 77 -5.04 5.93 -11.50
CA GLN A 77 -3.66 5.49 -11.27
C GLN A 77 -3.52 4.58 -10.03
N SER A 78 -4.55 3.79 -9.72
CA SER A 78 -4.55 2.92 -8.54
C SER A 78 -3.64 1.70 -8.70
N ASN A 79 -2.62 1.60 -7.84
CA ASN A 79 -1.80 0.40 -7.70
C ASN A 79 -2.61 -0.82 -7.24
N HIS A 80 -3.69 -0.58 -6.49
CA HIS A 80 -4.57 -1.63 -6.02
C HIS A 80 -5.36 -2.23 -7.18
N VAL A 81 -6.02 -1.42 -7.98
CA VAL A 81 -6.82 -1.88 -9.13
C VAL A 81 -5.93 -2.64 -10.10
N ARG A 82 -4.72 -2.13 -10.42
CA ARG A 82 -3.76 -2.82 -11.28
C ARG A 82 -3.44 -4.23 -10.78
N GLN A 83 -3.11 -4.38 -9.49
CA GLN A 83 -2.73 -5.69 -8.96
C GLN A 83 -3.94 -6.62 -8.85
N THR A 84 -5.15 -6.11 -8.59
CA THR A 84 -6.39 -6.90 -8.61
C THR A 84 -6.70 -7.40 -10.01
N ALA A 85 -6.59 -6.56 -11.04
CA ALA A 85 -6.77 -6.95 -12.44
C ALA A 85 -5.72 -8.01 -12.87
N ALA A 86 -4.46 -7.82 -12.46
CA ALA A 86 -3.42 -8.81 -12.73
C ALA A 86 -3.66 -10.14 -12.04
N LEU A 87 -4.20 -10.14 -10.81
CA LEU A 87 -4.59 -11.37 -10.13
C LEU A 87 -5.74 -12.04 -10.85
N ALA A 88 -6.78 -11.30 -11.23
CA ALA A 88 -7.91 -11.85 -11.98
C ALA A 88 -7.43 -12.54 -13.27
N ALA A 89 -6.59 -11.86 -14.06
CA ALA A 89 -5.98 -12.43 -15.26
C ALA A 89 -5.18 -13.72 -14.97
N ARG A 90 -4.38 -13.73 -13.90
CA ARG A 90 -3.59 -14.90 -13.50
C ARG A 90 -4.45 -16.09 -13.07
N LEU A 91 -5.62 -15.83 -12.49
CA LEU A 91 -6.55 -16.85 -12.02
C LEU A 91 -7.58 -17.26 -13.10
N GLY A 92 -7.58 -16.64 -14.29
CA GLY A 92 -8.56 -16.87 -15.33
C GLY A 92 -9.94 -16.31 -15.01
N LEU A 93 -10.01 -15.29 -14.12
CA LEU A 93 -11.23 -14.60 -13.73
C LEU A 93 -11.41 -13.31 -14.54
N GLY A 94 -12.66 -12.84 -14.70
CA GLY A 94 -12.94 -11.48 -15.13
C GLY A 94 -12.52 -10.46 -14.07
N CYS A 95 -12.39 -9.21 -14.49
CA CYS A 95 -12.19 -8.09 -13.57
C CYS A 95 -13.04 -6.90 -14.00
N LEU A 96 -13.80 -6.31 -13.08
CA LEU A 96 -14.52 -5.04 -13.26
C LEU A 96 -13.96 -4.01 -12.27
N ALA A 97 -13.52 -2.86 -12.78
CA ALA A 97 -12.99 -1.77 -11.99
C ALA A 97 -13.83 -0.50 -12.13
N LEU A 98 -14.28 0.04 -11.00
CA LEU A 98 -14.88 1.38 -10.92
C LEU A 98 -13.77 2.40 -10.70
N LEU A 99 -13.56 3.31 -11.67
CA LEU A 99 -12.45 4.26 -11.64
C LEU A 99 -12.91 5.71 -11.50
N GLU A 100 -12.36 6.42 -10.52
CA GLU A 100 -12.50 7.87 -10.40
C GLU A 100 -11.26 8.59 -10.94
N ASN A 101 -11.45 9.84 -11.40
CA ASN A 101 -10.38 10.78 -11.70
C ASN A 101 -10.27 11.81 -10.56
N PRO A 102 -9.49 11.55 -9.49
CA PRO A 102 -9.47 12.41 -8.30
C PRO A 102 -8.82 13.77 -8.56
N LEU A 103 -8.04 13.89 -9.64
CA LEU A 103 -7.40 15.14 -10.02
C LEU A 103 -8.29 16.01 -10.90
N GLY A 104 -9.29 15.40 -11.56
CA GLY A 104 -10.13 16.10 -12.54
C GLY A 104 -9.37 16.54 -13.79
N THR A 105 -8.14 16.03 -14.01
CA THR A 105 -7.28 16.41 -15.13
C THR A 105 -7.75 15.76 -16.42
N SER A 106 -7.53 16.48 -17.55
CA SER A 106 -7.72 15.98 -18.90
C SER A 106 -6.44 15.48 -19.57
N GLU A 107 -5.32 15.49 -18.83
CA GLU A 107 -4.01 15.09 -19.37
C GLU A 107 -4.00 13.65 -19.87
N GLY A 108 -3.77 13.49 -21.18
CA GLY A 108 -3.82 12.18 -21.85
C GLY A 108 -2.84 11.16 -21.25
N ASN A 109 -1.67 11.63 -20.82
CA ASN A 109 -0.69 10.75 -20.20
C ASN A 109 -1.19 10.18 -18.84
N TYR A 110 -1.80 11.02 -18.00
CA TYR A 110 -2.38 10.56 -16.74
C TYR A 110 -3.56 9.61 -16.96
N LEU A 111 -4.39 9.89 -17.97
CA LEU A 111 -5.60 9.13 -18.27
C LEU A 111 -5.33 7.81 -19.00
N GLY A 112 -4.18 7.64 -19.67
CA GLY A 112 -3.93 6.48 -20.54
C GLY A 112 -2.64 5.72 -20.28
N ASN A 113 -1.73 6.21 -19.43
CA ASN A 113 -0.44 5.55 -19.16
C ASN A 113 -0.37 4.96 -17.73
N GLY A 114 0.79 4.43 -17.36
CA GLY A 114 1.06 3.89 -16.02
C GLY A 114 0.13 2.76 -15.62
N ASN A 115 -0.47 2.84 -14.44
CA ASN A 115 -1.39 1.82 -13.96
C ASN A 115 -2.61 1.66 -14.89
N ARG A 116 -3.12 2.75 -15.47
CA ARG A 116 -4.29 2.70 -16.38
C ARG A 116 -4.01 1.85 -17.62
N LEU A 117 -2.87 2.04 -18.27
CA LEU A 117 -2.44 1.21 -19.41
C LEU A 117 -2.43 -0.28 -19.06
N LEU A 118 -1.93 -0.61 -17.87
CA LEU A 118 -1.83 -2.00 -17.45
C LEU A 118 -3.19 -2.67 -17.25
N LEU A 119 -4.23 -1.92 -16.90
CA LEU A 119 -5.60 -2.46 -16.81
C LEU A 119 -6.09 -2.96 -18.17
N ASP A 120 -5.83 -2.22 -19.25
CA ASP A 120 -6.19 -2.65 -20.61
C ASP A 120 -5.44 -3.92 -21.02
N LEU A 121 -4.15 -4.00 -20.67
CA LEU A 121 -3.33 -5.19 -20.96
C LEU A 121 -3.80 -6.43 -20.19
N PHE A 122 -4.39 -6.26 -19.00
CA PHE A 122 -4.96 -7.36 -18.21
C PHE A 122 -6.40 -7.68 -18.58
N GLY A 123 -7.00 -6.98 -19.55
CA GLY A 123 -8.39 -7.20 -19.96
C GLY A 123 -9.41 -6.80 -18.89
N CYS A 124 -9.10 -5.81 -18.07
CA CYS A 124 -10.01 -5.32 -17.03
C CYS A 124 -11.12 -4.48 -17.66
N GLU A 125 -12.38 -4.82 -17.38
CA GLU A 125 -13.52 -3.96 -17.68
C GLU A 125 -13.50 -2.72 -16.78
N ILE A 126 -13.76 -1.54 -17.36
CA ILE A 126 -13.67 -0.28 -16.64
C ILE A 126 -14.96 0.49 -16.74
N GLU A 127 -15.49 0.89 -15.59
CA GLU A 127 -16.58 1.87 -15.48
C GLU A 127 -16.04 3.13 -14.81
N ALA A 128 -16.19 4.28 -15.49
CA ALA A 128 -15.87 5.58 -14.90
C ALA A 128 -16.98 6.00 -13.92
N VAL A 129 -16.57 6.44 -12.73
CA VAL A 129 -17.45 6.99 -11.71
C VAL A 129 -17.06 8.41 -11.35
N ALA A 130 -18.04 9.22 -10.92
CA ALA A 130 -17.80 10.62 -10.58
C ALA A 130 -16.86 10.78 -9.37
N ASN A 131 -17.06 9.96 -8.34
CA ASN A 131 -16.24 9.88 -7.13
C ASN A 131 -16.41 8.50 -6.47
N LEU A 132 -15.62 8.25 -5.44
CA LEU A 132 -15.68 7.03 -4.62
C LEU A 132 -16.06 7.31 -3.16
N ASP A 133 -16.84 8.36 -2.90
CA ASP A 133 -17.30 8.71 -1.54
C ASP A 133 -18.16 7.59 -0.94
N SER A 134 -19.02 6.96 -1.76
CA SER A 134 -19.85 5.80 -1.41
C SER A 134 -19.33 4.52 -2.10
N ALA A 135 -18.03 4.27 -2.05
CA ALA A 135 -17.42 3.19 -2.80
C ALA A 135 -18.00 1.80 -2.50
N ASP A 136 -18.33 1.52 -1.24
CA ASP A 136 -18.90 0.23 -0.85
C ASP A 136 -20.28 0.02 -1.49
N GLU A 137 -21.13 1.05 -1.55
CA GLU A 137 -22.43 1.02 -2.22
C GLU A 137 -22.29 0.82 -3.73
N LEU A 138 -21.36 1.54 -4.36
CA LEU A 138 -21.07 1.42 -5.80
C LEU A 138 -20.58 0.01 -6.15
N LEU A 139 -19.67 -0.55 -5.34
CA LEU A 139 -19.16 -1.91 -5.52
C LEU A 139 -20.26 -2.96 -5.37
N GLN A 140 -21.15 -2.82 -4.36
CA GLN A 140 -22.28 -3.73 -4.18
C GLN A 140 -23.27 -3.63 -5.33
N ALA A 141 -23.60 -2.43 -5.81
CA ALA A 141 -24.47 -2.24 -6.96
C ALA A 141 -23.89 -2.88 -8.25
N ALA A 142 -22.58 -2.75 -8.48
CA ALA A 142 -21.90 -3.41 -9.58
C ALA A 142 -21.95 -4.94 -9.45
N ALA A 143 -21.71 -5.46 -8.24
CA ALA A 143 -21.81 -6.90 -7.98
C ALA A 143 -23.22 -7.42 -8.19
N GLU A 144 -24.27 -6.71 -7.76
CA GLU A 144 -25.66 -7.11 -7.99
C GLU A 144 -26.01 -7.15 -9.49
N ARG A 145 -25.55 -6.15 -10.29
CA ARG A 145 -25.74 -6.18 -11.75
C ARG A 145 -25.10 -7.42 -12.38
N LEU A 146 -23.89 -7.78 -11.94
CA LEU A 146 -23.19 -8.98 -12.43
C LEU A 146 -23.93 -10.26 -12.03
N ARG A 147 -24.45 -10.34 -10.78
CA ARG A 147 -25.28 -11.47 -10.35
C ARG A 147 -26.56 -11.60 -11.18
N GLY A 148 -27.21 -10.48 -11.48
CA GLY A 148 -28.38 -10.44 -12.38
C GLY A 148 -28.08 -10.92 -13.80
N ALA A 149 -26.82 -10.80 -14.24
CA ALA A 149 -26.30 -11.33 -15.50
C ALA A 149 -25.79 -12.80 -15.42
N GLY A 150 -26.02 -13.48 -14.28
CA GLY A 150 -25.61 -14.86 -14.06
C GLY A 150 -24.13 -15.06 -13.71
N ARG A 151 -23.40 -13.98 -13.38
CA ARG A 151 -21.99 -14.04 -12.95
C ARG A 151 -21.89 -14.26 -11.43
N LYS A 152 -20.71 -14.63 -10.98
CA LYS A 152 -20.37 -14.82 -9.57
C LYS A 152 -19.29 -13.81 -9.14
N PRO A 153 -19.67 -12.55 -8.84
CA PRO A 153 -18.72 -11.54 -8.46
C PRO A 153 -18.22 -11.72 -7.02
N TYR A 154 -16.91 -11.52 -6.84
CA TYR A 154 -16.29 -11.31 -5.53
C TYR A 154 -15.83 -9.86 -5.42
N VAL A 155 -16.27 -9.16 -4.36
CA VAL A 155 -15.93 -7.75 -4.14
C VAL A 155 -14.61 -7.66 -3.37
N VAL A 156 -13.60 -7.09 -4.02
CA VAL A 156 -12.32 -6.74 -3.40
C VAL A 156 -12.41 -5.27 -2.95
N PRO A 157 -12.45 -4.96 -1.65
CA PRO A 157 -12.63 -3.59 -1.17
C PRO A 157 -11.45 -2.70 -1.58
N ILE A 158 -11.65 -1.37 -1.57
CA ILE A 158 -10.59 -0.41 -1.93
C ILE A 158 -9.30 -0.70 -1.15
N GLY A 159 -8.20 -0.84 -1.90
CA GLY A 159 -6.89 -1.14 -1.36
C GLY A 159 -6.73 -2.56 -0.82
N GLY A 160 -7.72 -3.46 -1.04
CA GLY A 160 -7.74 -4.79 -0.42
C GLY A 160 -7.75 -4.70 1.11
N SER A 161 -8.43 -3.71 1.68
CA SER A 161 -8.27 -3.32 3.09
C SER A 161 -9.51 -3.65 3.92
N ASN A 162 -9.79 -4.94 4.06
CA ASN A 162 -10.62 -5.52 5.12
C ASN A 162 -9.74 -6.37 6.06
N ALA A 163 -10.34 -6.99 7.07
CA ALA A 163 -9.61 -7.80 8.05
C ALA A 163 -8.85 -8.96 7.39
N LEU A 164 -9.46 -9.65 6.43
CA LEU A 164 -8.84 -10.75 5.71
C LEU A 164 -7.62 -10.27 4.88
N GLY A 165 -7.77 -9.19 4.10
CA GLY A 165 -6.67 -8.63 3.33
C GLY A 165 -5.53 -8.11 4.21
N ALA A 166 -5.84 -7.58 5.40
CA ALA A 166 -4.83 -7.11 6.34
C ALA A 166 -3.94 -8.25 6.87
N LEU A 167 -4.40 -9.52 6.85
CA LEU A 167 -3.57 -10.69 7.17
C LEU A 167 -2.30 -10.78 6.33
N GLY A 168 -2.35 -10.29 5.07
CA GLY A 168 -1.18 -10.19 4.21
C GLY A 168 -0.08 -9.33 4.84
N TYR A 169 -0.46 -8.29 5.60
CA TYR A 169 0.51 -7.45 6.30
C TYR A 169 0.79 -7.89 7.73
N VAL A 170 -0.06 -8.69 8.34
CA VAL A 170 0.32 -9.44 9.55
C VAL A 170 1.45 -10.41 9.21
N ARG A 171 1.33 -11.17 8.12
CA ARG A 171 2.38 -12.07 7.64
C ARG A 171 3.67 -11.32 7.28
N ALA A 172 3.54 -10.20 6.55
CA ALA A 172 4.70 -9.37 6.18
C ALA A 172 5.40 -8.76 7.39
N GLY A 173 4.66 -8.40 8.44
CA GLY A 173 5.23 -7.88 9.68
C GLY A 173 6.01 -8.94 10.45
N LEU A 174 5.55 -10.18 10.49
CA LEU A 174 6.30 -11.30 11.07
C LEU A 174 7.59 -11.58 10.27
N GLU A 175 7.49 -11.62 8.93
CA GLU A 175 8.64 -11.72 8.02
C GLU A 175 9.65 -10.60 8.27
N LEU A 176 9.18 -9.37 8.39
CA LEU A 176 10.04 -8.21 8.65
C LEU A 176 10.70 -8.29 10.03
N ALA A 177 9.96 -8.69 11.07
CA ALA A 177 10.51 -8.84 12.43
C ALA A 177 11.65 -9.86 12.46
N GLU A 178 11.50 -10.98 11.76
CA GLU A 178 12.55 -12.01 11.62
C GLU A 178 13.78 -11.45 10.89
N GLN A 179 13.57 -10.73 9.79
CA GLN A 179 14.67 -10.09 9.05
C GLN A 179 15.38 -9.02 9.88
N MET A 180 14.63 -8.15 10.59
CA MET A 180 15.21 -7.15 11.49
C MET A 180 16.04 -7.80 12.61
N HIS A 181 15.54 -8.91 13.19
CA HIS A 181 16.31 -9.69 14.18
C HIS A 181 17.61 -10.23 13.58
N GLY A 182 17.55 -10.75 12.35
CA GLY A 182 18.71 -11.29 11.62
C GLY A 182 19.79 -10.26 11.31
N THR A 183 19.49 -8.96 11.30
CA THR A 183 20.51 -7.91 11.11
C THR A 183 21.31 -7.61 12.38
N GLY A 184 20.80 -7.95 13.55
CA GLY A 184 21.38 -7.57 14.85
C GLY A 184 21.19 -6.08 15.22
N GLU A 185 20.45 -5.31 14.39
CA GLU A 185 20.24 -3.88 14.59
C GLU A 185 18.97 -3.58 15.41
N ASP A 186 19.01 -2.53 16.21
CA ASP A 186 17.85 -2.02 16.94
C ASP A 186 17.21 -0.84 16.17
N PHE A 187 16.24 -1.18 15.33
CA PHE A 187 15.56 -0.20 14.48
C PHE A 187 14.74 0.80 15.31
N ALA A 188 14.99 2.08 15.12
CA ALA A 188 14.30 3.16 15.82
C ALA A 188 12.87 3.38 15.35
N ALA A 189 12.58 3.13 14.07
CA ALA A 189 11.22 3.20 13.51
C ALA A 189 11.11 2.50 12.15
N VAL A 190 9.87 2.10 11.83
CA VAL A 190 9.43 1.68 10.50
C VAL A 190 8.47 2.73 9.97
N VAL A 191 8.76 3.32 8.79
CA VAL A 191 7.95 4.37 8.16
C VAL A 191 7.28 3.80 6.91
N LEU A 192 5.99 4.07 6.74
CA LEU A 192 5.21 3.61 5.59
C LEU A 192 4.14 4.61 5.16
N ALA A 193 3.66 4.46 3.92
CA ALA A 193 2.50 5.19 3.43
C ALA A 193 1.19 4.62 4.04
N SER A 194 0.38 5.47 4.66
CA SER A 194 -0.90 5.11 5.27
C SER A 194 -2.07 5.72 4.48
N GLY A 195 -2.79 4.88 3.72
CA GLY A 195 -3.95 5.29 2.91
C GLY A 195 -5.21 4.48 3.25
N SER A 196 -5.38 3.30 2.64
CA SER A 196 -6.54 2.42 2.86
C SER A 196 -6.51 1.64 4.19
N ALA A 197 -5.53 1.85 5.04
CA ALA A 197 -5.31 1.30 6.37
C ALA A 197 -4.72 -0.13 6.45
N GLY A 198 -5.12 -1.09 5.60
CA GLY A 198 -4.78 -2.51 5.80
C GLY A 198 -3.28 -2.85 5.88
N THR A 199 -2.41 -2.08 5.20
CA THR A 199 -0.95 -2.25 5.32
C THR A 199 -0.47 -1.81 6.71
N HIS A 200 -0.90 -0.63 7.13
CA HIS A 200 -0.51 -0.07 8.43
C HIS A 200 -1.04 -0.91 9.60
N SER A 201 -2.33 -1.26 9.58
CA SER A 201 -2.98 -2.05 10.64
C SER A 201 -2.33 -3.43 10.82
N GLY A 202 -2.15 -4.17 9.72
CA GLY A 202 -1.56 -5.51 9.79
C GLY A 202 -0.08 -5.49 10.21
N LEU A 203 0.69 -4.52 9.69
CA LEU A 203 2.10 -4.36 10.03
C LEU A 203 2.28 -3.98 11.51
N ALA A 204 1.53 -2.99 11.99
CA ALA A 204 1.62 -2.53 13.38
C ALA A 204 1.27 -3.65 14.36
N LEU A 205 0.18 -4.40 14.10
CA LEU A 205 -0.20 -5.53 14.93
C LEU A 205 0.91 -6.58 14.99
N ALA A 206 1.44 -6.99 13.84
CA ALA A 206 2.43 -8.06 13.78
C ALA A 206 3.79 -7.65 14.40
N LEU A 207 4.23 -6.43 14.13
CA LEU A 207 5.50 -5.94 14.68
C LEU A 207 5.42 -5.79 16.20
N ASP A 208 4.31 -5.31 16.76
CA ASP A 208 4.18 -5.20 18.20
C ASP A 208 4.14 -6.57 18.89
N TYR A 209 3.50 -7.57 18.26
CA TYR A 209 3.53 -8.95 18.75
C TYR A 209 4.93 -9.60 18.71
N ALA A 210 5.69 -9.36 17.65
CA ALA A 210 7.00 -9.98 17.44
C ALA A 210 8.13 -9.21 18.11
N ARG A 211 7.99 -7.89 18.23
CA ARG A 211 8.97 -6.94 18.80
C ARG A 211 8.22 -5.85 19.56
N PRO A 212 7.76 -6.12 20.80
CA PRO A 212 6.99 -5.18 21.60
C PRO A 212 7.65 -3.80 21.68
N GLY A 213 6.86 -2.74 21.53
CA GLY A 213 7.35 -1.38 21.50
C GLY A 213 7.93 -0.91 20.17
N SER A 214 7.80 -1.71 19.09
CA SER A 214 8.20 -1.28 17.74
C SER A 214 7.44 -0.03 17.31
N ARG A 215 8.17 1.03 16.95
CA ARG A 215 7.59 2.27 16.46
C ARG A 215 7.25 2.15 14.97
N VAL A 216 5.96 2.22 14.64
CA VAL A 216 5.46 2.19 13.27
C VAL A 216 4.79 3.52 12.95
N VAL A 217 5.37 4.28 12.02
CA VAL A 217 4.91 5.62 11.62
C VAL A 217 4.22 5.55 10.27
N GLY A 218 2.92 5.82 10.23
CA GLY A 218 2.16 5.94 9.01
C GLY A 218 2.10 7.38 8.51
N VAL A 219 2.74 7.67 7.38
CA VAL A 219 2.58 8.96 6.69
C VAL A 219 1.27 8.92 5.91
N THR A 220 0.31 9.78 6.24
CA THR A 220 -0.97 9.80 5.53
C THR A 220 -0.79 10.34 4.11
N VAL A 221 -1.54 9.78 3.16
CA VAL A 221 -1.40 10.12 1.74
C VAL A 221 -2.66 10.71 1.12
N SER A 222 -3.76 10.75 1.88
CA SER A 222 -5.06 11.14 1.33
C SER A 222 -5.94 11.96 2.27
N ARG A 223 -5.65 11.99 3.57
CA ARG A 223 -6.54 12.61 4.57
C ARG A 223 -5.79 12.94 5.85
N PRO A 224 -6.33 13.88 6.68
CA PRO A 224 -5.73 14.22 7.96
C PRO A 224 -5.80 13.08 8.97
N GLU A 225 -4.94 13.14 9.97
CA GLU A 225 -4.83 12.15 11.03
C GLU A 225 -6.16 11.85 11.71
N VAL A 226 -6.93 12.90 12.02
CA VAL A 226 -8.23 12.78 12.71
C VAL A 226 -9.20 11.82 12.02
N THR A 227 -9.14 11.71 10.70
CA THR A 227 -9.97 10.79 9.91
C THR A 227 -9.25 9.49 9.54
N GLN A 228 -7.91 9.48 9.50
CA GLN A 228 -7.13 8.29 9.21
C GLN A 228 -7.01 7.36 10.43
N ARG A 229 -6.84 7.92 11.63
CA ARG A 229 -6.64 7.17 12.87
C ARG A 229 -7.77 6.17 13.15
N PRO A 230 -9.06 6.57 13.18
CA PRO A 230 -10.15 5.61 13.43
C PRO A 230 -10.22 4.50 12.40
N LYS A 231 -9.82 4.79 11.16
CA LYS A 231 -9.78 3.80 10.07
C LYS A 231 -8.71 2.74 10.30
N VAL A 232 -7.52 3.14 10.74
CA VAL A 232 -6.41 2.23 11.03
C VAL A 232 -6.71 1.41 12.27
N GLU A 233 -7.12 2.05 13.36
CA GLU A 233 -7.44 1.40 14.64
C GLU A 233 -8.62 0.43 14.50
N GLY A 234 -9.69 0.84 13.83
CA GLY A 234 -10.85 -0.02 13.59
C GLY A 234 -10.52 -1.24 12.73
N LEU A 235 -9.64 -1.09 11.73
CA LEU A 235 -9.22 -2.23 10.92
C LEU A 235 -8.24 -3.13 11.69
N LEU A 236 -7.35 -2.55 12.49
CA LEU A 236 -6.46 -3.29 13.37
C LEU A 236 -7.26 -4.18 14.33
N GLN A 237 -8.28 -3.61 15.00
CA GLN A 237 -9.17 -4.37 15.90
C GLN A 237 -9.86 -5.52 15.16
N ARG A 238 -10.51 -5.25 14.02
CA ARG A 238 -11.17 -6.32 13.24
C ARG A 238 -10.19 -7.40 12.76
N THR A 239 -8.93 -7.03 12.49
CA THR A 239 -7.88 -7.99 12.11
C THR A 239 -7.49 -8.87 13.30
N ALA A 240 -7.35 -8.28 14.49
CA ALA A 240 -7.09 -9.00 15.73
C ALA A 240 -8.25 -9.94 16.08
N ASP A 241 -9.50 -9.46 15.99
CA ASP A 241 -10.70 -10.26 16.21
C ASP A 241 -10.77 -11.46 15.27
N LEU A 242 -10.50 -11.25 13.98
CA LEU A 242 -10.47 -12.32 12.97
C LEU A 242 -9.42 -13.40 13.30
N LEU A 243 -8.26 -12.97 13.79
CA LEU A 243 -7.18 -13.88 14.23
C LEU A 243 -7.50 -14.55 15.59
N GLY A 244 -8.43 -14.02 16.37
CA GLY A 244 -8.71 -14.45 17.74
C GLY A 244 -7.57 -14.10 18.70
N VAL A 245 -6.99 -12.90 18.51
CA VAL A 245 -5.91 -12.37 19.38
C VAL A 245 -6.32 -11.01 19.94
N GLU A 246 -5.75 -10.61 21.06
CA GLU A 246 -5.97 -9.29 21.64
C GLU A 246 -5.09 -8.26 20.95
N VAL A 247 -5.53 -7.01 20.89
CA VAL A 247 -4.65 -5.89 20.51
C VAL A 247 -3.75 -5.57 21.69
N PRO A 248 -2.42 -5.53 21.54
CA PRO A 248 -1.53 -5.20 22.65
C PRO A 248 -1.87 -3.84 23.26
N ALA A 249 -1.97 -3.76 24.58
CA ALA A 249 -2.43 -2.55 25.30
C ALA A 249 -1.55 -1.33 25.08
N GLU A 250 -0.26 -1.55 24.86
CA GLU A 250 0.73 -0.48 24.61
C GLU A 250 0.87 -0.09 23.15
N LEU A 251 0.29 -0.85 22.21
CA LEU A 251 0.33 -0.53 20.80
C LEU A 251 -0.33 0.84 20.55
N ARG A 252 0.39 1.71 19.85
CA ARG A 252 -0.09 3.03 19.48
C ARG A 252 0.04 3.22 17.97
N ILE A 253 -1.01 3.74 17.36
CA ILE A 253 -0.97 4.14 15.95
C ILE A 253 -0.39 5.55 15.88
N GLU A 254 0.77 5.66 15.26
CA GLU A 254 1.41 6.95 14.98
C GLU A 254 1.15 7.35 13.53
N LEU A 255 0.66 8.58 13.33
CA LEU A 255 0.31 9.12 12.03
C LEU A 255 0.89 10.52 11.85
N TRP A 256 1.47 10.77 10.68
CA TRP A 256 1.96 12.08 10.26
C TRP A 256 1.20 12.53 9.02
N ASP A 257 0.48 13.65 9.10
CA ASP A 257 -0.46 14.07 8.07
C ASP A 257 -0.06 15.36 7.33
N GLN A 258 1.17 15.86 7.52
CA GLN A 258 1.64 17.09 6.87
C GLN A 258 2.03 16.90 5.39
N TYR A 259 2.09 15.65 4.91
CA TYR A 259 2.73 15.32 3.63
C TYR A 259 1.75 14.98 2.49
N PHE A 260 0.44 14.82 2.78
CA PHE A 260 -0.54 14.48 1.74
C PHE A 260 -1.02 15.67 0.93
N VAL A 261 -0.79 16.89 1.41
CA VAL A 261 -1.22 18.13 0.75
C VAL A 261 -0.59 18.30 -0.63
N PRO A 262 -1.28 18.97 -1.59
CA PRO A 262 -2.58 19.63 -1.40
C PRO A 262 -3.76 18.65 -1.31
N ARG A 263 -3.68 17.46 -1.94
CA ARG A 263 -4.73 16.42 -1.91
C ARG A 263 -4.19 15.05 -2.30
N TYR A 264 -5.07 14.04 -2.20
CA TYR A 264 -4.77 12.71 -2.69
C TYR A 264 -4.48 12.72 -4.20
N GLY A 265 -3.45 11.97 -4.60
CA GLY A 265 -3.05 11.86 -6.00
C GLY A 265 -2.15 12.99 -6.49
N GLU A 266 -2.10 14.13 -5.82
CA GLU A 266 -1.27 15.26 -6.21
C GLU A 266 0.08 15.24 -5.46
N PRO A 267 1.23 15.21 -6.18
CA PRO A 267 2.54 15.35 -5.55
C PRO A 267 2.78 16.80 -5.14
N ASN A 268 3.64 16.99 -4.13
CA ASN A 268 4.17 18.30 -3.75
C ASN A 268 5.69 18.34 -3.93
N ALA A 269 6.29 19.52 -3.82
CA ALA A 269 7.73 19.72 -4.02
C ALA A 269 8.59 18.78 -3.13
N GLY A 270 8.22 18.59 -1.86
CA GLY A 270 8.91 17.68 -0.95
C GLY A 270 8.85 16.22 -1.42
N THR A 271 7.70 15.79 -1.95
CA THR A 271 7.54 14.45 -2.54
C THR A 271 8.44 14.26 -3.75
N LEU A 272 8.47 15.23 -4.68
CA LEU A 272 9.30 15.15 -5.89
C LEU A 272 10.80 15.17 -5.56
N ALA A 273 11.22 16.00 -4.62
CA ALA A 273 12.59 16.03 -4.12
C ALA A 273 13.00 14.69 -3.47
N ALA A 274 12.11 14.08 -2.69
CA ALA A 274 12.35 12.77 -2.06
C ALA A 274 12.50 11.66 -3.12
N ILE A 275 11.63 11.62 -4.13
CA ILE A 275 11.73 10.66 -5.24
C ILE A 275 13.08 10.78 -5.95
N ARG A 276 13.47 12.00 -6.29
CA ARG A 276 14.74 12.29 -6.99
C ARG A 276 15.94 11.89 -6.12
N LEU A 277 15.94 12.25 -4.84
CA LEU A 277 17.02 11.92 -3.92
C LEU A 277 17.26 10.39 -3.85
N LEU A 278 16.21 9.60 -3.66
CA LEU A 278 16.37 8.15 -3.55
C LEU A 278 16.82 7.52 -4.87
N ALA A 279 16.29 8.00 -6.00
CA ALA A 279 16.71 7.54 -7.32
C ALA A 279 18.19 7.84 -7.58
N GLU A 280 18.68 9.05 -7.29
CA GLU A 280 20.07 9.46 -7.50
C GLU A 280 21.04 8.78 -6.54
N GLN A 281 20.62 8.53 -5.31
CA GLN A 281 21.50 7.91 -4.31
C GLN A 281 21.56 6.38 -4.45
N GLU A 282 20.45 5.71 -4.71
CA GLU A 282 20.36 4.25 -4.59
C GLU A 282 19.76 3.55 -5.85
N GLY A 283 19.33 4.31 -6.87
CA GLY A 283 18.68 3.74 -8.06
C GLY A 283 17.30 3.14 -7.76
N VAL A 284 16.65 3.53 -6.66
CA VAL A 284 15.34 3.04 -6.24
C VAL A 284 14.27 4.06 -6.60
N LEU A 285 13.20 3.61 -7.27
CA LEU A 285 12.13 4.47 -7.78
C LEU A 285 10.91 4.44 -6.85
N LEU A 286 10.54 5.59 -6.30
CA LEU A 286 9.32 5.80 -5.54
C LEU A 286 8.20 6.36 -6.44
N ASP A 287 6.95 6.25 -5.98
CA ASP A 287 5.80 6.85 -6.67
C ASP A 287 5.41 8.21 -6.06
N PRO A 288 4.75 9.09 -6.83
CA PRO A 288 4.40 10.43 -6.37
C PRO A 288 3.20 10.50 -5.42
N VAL A 289 2.45 9.39 -5.24
CA VAL A 289 1.20 9.38 -4.47
C VAL A 289 1.39 8.84 -3.05
N TYR A 290 2.19 7.79 -2.92
CA TYR A 290 2.33 7.02 -1.67
C TYR A 290 3.76 7.04 -1.14
N THR A 291 4.67 6.33 -1.80
CA THR A 291 6.01 6.07 -1.28
C THR A 291 6.90 7.30 -1.26
N GLY A 292 6.74 8.20 -2.24
CA GLY A 292 7.41 9.50 -2.23
C GLY A 292 6.99 10.37 -1.05
N LYS A 293 5.69 10.41 -0.71
CA LYS A 293 5.19 11.14 0.46
C LYS A 293 5.69 10.52 1.77
N ALA A 294 5.70 9.19 1.86
CA ALA A 294 6.22 8.49 3.04
C ALA A 294 7.72 8.76 3.24
N PHE A 295 8.49 8.76 2.17
CA PHE A 295 9.91 9.05 2.24
C PHE A 295 10.19 10.53 2.53
N ALA A 296 9.41 11.46 1.99
CA ALA A 296 9.47 12.87 2.36
C ALA A 296 9.23 13.07 3.88
N GLY A 297 8.25 12.34 4.44
CA GLY A 297 8.01 12.34 5.88
C GLY A 297 9.18 11.78 6.69
N LEU A 298 9.82 10.72 6.22
CA LEU A 298 11.02 10.16 6.87
C LEU A 298 12.17 11.17 6.87
N LEU A 299 12.44 11.82 5.73
CA LEU A 299 13.49 12.82 5.59
C LEU A 299 13.28 14.02 6.52
N ASP A 300 12.07 14.56 6.54
CA ASP A 300 11.70 15.67 7.42
C ASP A 300 11.77 15.27 8.90
N GLY A 301 11.35 14.05 9.24
CA GLY A 301 11.48 13.49 10.58
C GLY A 301 12.94 13.40 11.05
N ILE A 302 13.87 13.05 10.16
CA ILE A 302 15.31 13.08 10.45
C ILE A 302 15.76 14.52 10.70
N ALA A 303 15.42 15.44 9.79
CA ALA A 303 15.82 16.84 9.88
C ALA A 303 15.31 17.53 11.16
N ARG A 304 14.11 17.17 11.62
CA ARG A 304 13.52 17.68 12.88
C ARG A 304 13.95 16.93 14.13
N GLY A 305 14.75 15.87 14.01
CA GLY A 305 15.17 15.04 15.14
C GLY A 305 14.03 14.31 15.85
N THR A 306 12.96 13.93 15.13
CA THR A 306 11.80 13.26 15.74
C THR A 306 12.03 11.76 16.03
N PHE A 307 13.11 11.19 15.51
CA PHE A 307 13.48 9.81 15.77
C PHE A 307 14.51 9.74 16.90
N PRO A 308 14.16 9.17 18.07
CA PRO A 308 15.06 9.08 19.21
C PRO A 308 16.23 8.14 18.91
N GLY A 309 17.34 8.36 19.61
CA GLY A 309 18.54 7.51 19.52
C GLY A 309 19.21 7.56 18.14
N GLN A 310 20.10 6.60 17.89
CA GLN A 310 20.88 6.47 16.64
C GLN A 310 20.55 5.18 15.86
N GLY A 311 19.57 4.39 16.30
CA GLY A 311 19.17 3.17 15.62
C GLY A 311 18.73 3.40 14.18
N PRO A 312 18.85 2.40 13.29
CA PRO A 312 18.45 2.50 11.90
C PRO A 312 16.98 2.90 11.72
N LEU A 313 16.67 3.57 10.61
CA LEU A 313 15.30 3.83 10.17
C LEU A 313 14.98 2.96 8.97
N LEU A 314 13.76 2.44 8.93
CA LEU A 314 13.31 1.56 7.86
C LEU A 314 12.16 2.20 7.10
N LEU A 315 12.31 2.31 5.76
CA LEU A 315 11.23 2.64 4.84
C LEU A 315 10.60 1.35 4.31
N LEU A 316 9.29 1.16 4.51
CA LEU A 316 8.55 0.13 3.78
C LEU A 316 8.18 0.65 2.39
N HIS A 317 8.87 0.16 1.37
CA HIS A 317 8.60 0.49 -0.03
C HIS A 317 7.44 -0.35 -0.57
N THR A 318 6.26 0.24 -0.59
CA THR A 318 5.00 -0.46 -0.96
C THR A 318 4.75 -0.56 -2.46
N GLY A 319 5.71 -0.19 -3.30
CA GLY A 319 5.58 -0.19 -4.76
C GLY A 319 5.06 1.13 -5.32
N GLY A 320 4.51 1.09 -6.54
CA GLY A 320 3.88 2.25 -7.17
C GLY A 320 4.62 2.82 -8.38
N ALA A 321 5.78 2.29 -8.73
CA ALA A 321 6.61 2.78 -9.84
C ALA A 321 5.86 3.00 -11.17
N PRO A 322 4.86 2.21 -11.59
CA PRO A 322 4.12 2.49 -12.82
C PRO A 322 3.47 3.88 -12.85
N ALA A 323 3.08 4.44 -11.69
CA ALA A 323 2.50 5.78 -11.64
C ALA A 323 3.47 6.89 -12.11
N LEU A 324 4.79 6.70 -11.96
CA LEU A 324 5.78 7.68 -12.43
C LEU A 324 5.59 8.04 -13.91
N PHE A 325 5.28 7.06 -14.75
CA PHE A 325 5.08 7.26 -16.17
C PHE A 325 3.80 8.05 -16.48
N ALA A 326 2.76 7.86 -15.70
CA ALA A 326 1.51 8.61 -15.83
C ALA A 326 1.63 10.06 -15.35
N TYR A 327 2.53 10.32 -14.40
CA TYR A 327 2.78 11.65 -13.84
C TYR A 327 3.86 12.45 -14.61
N TYR A 328 4.44 11.90 -15.68
CA TYR A 328 5.32 12.67 -16.55
C TYR A 328 4.51 13.71 -17.35
N PRO A 329 4.97 14.98 -17.50
CA PRO A 329 6.25 15.53 -17.02
C PRO A 329 6.25 16.02 -15.56
N TRP A 330 5.14 16.07 -14.87
CA TRP A 330 5.02 16.64 -13.51
C TRP A 330 5.96 16.01 -12.48
N SER A 331 6.29 14.73 -12.67
CA SER A 331 7.24 14.02 -11.81
C SER A 331 8.69 14.54 -11.89
N LEU A 332 9.00 15.37 -12.88
CA LEU A 332 10.34 15.95 -13.07
C LEU A 332 10.44 17.42 -12.70
N ASP A 333 9.32 18.12 -12.59
CA ASP A 333 9.29 19.56 -12.37
C ASP A 333 8.59 19.90 -11.05
N ALA A 334 9.39 20.30 -10.05
CA ALA A 334 8.89 20.65 -8.73
C ALA A 334 8.06 21.96 -8.72
N GLU A 335 8.14 22.77 -9.78
CA GLU A 335 7.39 24.03 -9.91
C GLU A 335 6.11 23.83 -10.76
N SER A 336 5.97 22.72 -11.48
CA SER A 336 4.78 22.47 -12.29
C SER A 336 3.59 22.11 -11.41
N HIS A 337 2.51 22.86 -11.54
CA HIS A 337 1.20 22.47 -11.01
C HIS A 337 0.52 21.52 -11.99
N ILE A 338 -0.22 20.55 -11.47
CA ILE A 338 -1.09 19.69 -12.29
C ILE A 338 -2.23 20.58 -12.82
N PRO A 339 -2.37 20.76 -14.15
CA PRO A 339 -3.43 21.59 -14.72
C PRO A 339 -4.83 21.05 -14.48
#